data_9136127e4ea6348bf583642bdb79077e
#
_entry.id   9136127e4ea6348bf583642bdb79077e
#
_cell.length_a   1.000
_cell.length_b   1.000
_cell.length_c   1.000
_cell.angle_alpha   90.00
_cell.angle_beta   90.00
_cell.angle_gamma   90.00
#
_symmetry.space_group_name_H-M   'P 1'
#
loop_
_entity.id
_entity.type
_entity.pdbx_description
1 polymer ?
#
loop_
_entity_poly.entity_id
_entity_poly.type
_entity_poly.pdbx_seq_one_letter_code
_entity_poly.pdbx_strand_id
1 'polypeptide(L)'
;MKVYYNDRGFQLGNLLYLLLQAHKDRLDGIAESYVLRTGYYAFAQTFFPKTAELFSKANGIELEEFGYFQISGEDYLPVHVDSFVARYLQEPIQQLSREFEEKDITIAIRRTDFIQKDRYKHYGYDMMQYVEDCLERIAELEAENFQTMTIRITSDDVYWCREELVPALKEKYSFIFPIVIEEQDIRDNFVQLFNCKKYFISANSTYCYWVGYVLRMAKPEVQVFAPNFNTMLIEEGRQIADARNWLLIDVNRENNGEF
;
A
#
# COMPACT_ATOMS: atom_id res chain seq x y z
N MET A 1 12.70 26.03 -10.80
CA MET A 1 13.02 24.70 -10.22
C MET A 1 12.22 24.56 -8.93
N LYS A 2 11.47 23.47 -8.79
CA LYS A 2 10.73 23.15 -7.55
C LYS A 2 11.42 22.00 -6.83
N VAL A 3 11.55 22.06 -5.50
CA VAL A 3 12.08 20.95 -4.70
C VAL A 3 11.14 20.69 -3.54
N TYR A 4 10.47 19.56 -3.61
CA TYR A 4 9.54 19.11 -2.59
C TYR A 4 10.26 18.48 -1.41
N TYR A 5 9.80 18.77 -0.21
CA TYR A 5 10.28 18.14 1.02
C TYR A 5 9.12 17.93 1.99
N ASN A 6 9.37 17.09 2.99
CA ASN A 6 8.50 17.00 4.16
C ASN A 6 9.37 16.90 5.41
N ASP A 7 9.07 17.70 6.40
CA ASP A 7 9.83 17.82 7.65
C ASP A 7 9.53 16.70 8.66
N ARG A 8 8.41 15.99 8.49
CA ARG A 8 7.94 14.96 9.43
C ARG A 8 8.57 13.58 9.22
N GLY A 9 9.46 13.47 8.25
CA GLY A 9 10.04 12.19 7.85
C GLY A 9 9.04 11.29 7.12
N PHE A 10 9.45 10.74 5.98
CA PHE A 10 8.59 9.83 5.22
C PHE A 10 9.05 8.39 5.38
N GLN A 11 8.09 7.52 5.61
CA GLN A 11 8.21 6.12 5.25
C GLN A 11 8.07 5.96 3.72
N LEU A 12 8.46 4.80 3.20
CA LEU A 12 8.54 4.55 1.76
C LEU A 12 7.26 4.94 1.00
N GLY A 13 6.08 4.58 1.52
CA GLY A 13 4.81 4.87 0.84
C GLY A 13 4.61 6.36 0.58
N ASN A 14 4.87 7.20 1.56
CA ASN A 14 4.76 8.66 1.43
C ASN A 14 5.88 9.25 0.55
N LEU A 15 7.10 8.70 0.63
CA LEU A 15 8.18 9.11 -0.26
C LEU A 15 7.84 8.88 -1.73
N LEU A 16 7.21 7.74 -2.05
CA LEU A 16 6.79 7.45 -3.41
C LEU A 16 5.75 8.46 -3.93
N TYR A 17 4.86 8.98 -3.08
CA TYR A 17 3.94 10.06 -3.46
C TYR A 17 4.66 11.39 -3.70
N LEU A 18 5.71 11.71 -2.95
CA LEU A 18 6.53 12.88 -3.26
C LEU A 18 7.22 12.74 -4.62
N LEU A 19 7.78 11.57 -4.88
CA LEU A 19 8.42 11.29 -6.17
C LEU A 19 7.40 11.31 -7.32
N LEU A 20 6.18 10.83 -7.07
CA LEU A 20 5.07 10.94 -8.02
C LEU A 20 4.74 12.41 -8.30
N GLN A 21 4.72 13.29 -7.29
CA GLN A 21 4.48 14.73 -7.50
C GLN A 21 5.53 15.35 -8.40
N ALA A 22 6.82 15.08 -8.17
CA ALA A 22 7.87 15.56 -9.04
C ALA A 22 7.77 15.00 -10.48
N HIS A 23 7.33 13.74 -10.61
CA HIS A 23 7.08 13.13 -11.92
C HIS A 23 5.87 13.76 -12.63
N LYS A 24 4.75 13.97 -11.93
CA LYS A 24 3.57 14.65 -12.43
C LYS A 24 3.90 16.02 -12.98
N ASP A 25 4.61 16.83 -12.20
CA ASP A 25 5.03 18.16 -12.61
C ASP A 25 5.80 18.14 -13.94
N ARG A 26 6.69 17.18 -14.12
CA ARG A 26 7.45 17.03 -15.38
C ARG A 26 6.56 16.64 -16.55
N LEU A 27 5.56 15.80 -16.31
CA LEU A 27 4.56 15.47 -17.34
C LEU A 27 3.71 16.69 -17.71
N ASP A 28 3.41 17.55 -16.74
CA ASP A 28 2.64 18.78 -16.92
C ASP A 28 3.49 19.95 -17.48
N GLY A 29 4.76 19.69 -17.84
CA GLY A 29 5.64 20.66 -18.48
C GLY A 29 6.53 21.46 -17.52
N ILE A 30 6.53 21.17 -16.22
CA ILE A 30 7.43 21.75 -15.21
C ILE A 30 8.74 20.95 -15.21
N ALA A 31 9.67 21.29 -16.10
CA ALA A 31 10.86 20.49 -16.40
C ALA A 31 11.80 20.26 -15.19
N GLU A 32 11.82 21.16 -14.21
CA GLU A 32 12.75 21.14 -13.07
C GLU A 32 11.98 20.96 -11.76
N SER A 33 11.40 19.77 -11.56
CA SER A 33 10.76 19.39 -10.31
C SER A 33 11.49 18.19 -9.70
N TYR A 34 11.80 18.27 -8.41
CA TYR A 34 12.63 17.31 -7.67
C TYR A 34 12.11 17.09 -6.25
N VAL A 35 12.65 16.08 -5.59
CA VAL A 35 12.43 15.78 -4.17
C VAL A 35 13.75 15.94 -3.41
N LEU A 36 13.70 16.56 -2.24
CA LEU A 36 14.86 16.65 -1.36
C LEU A 36 15.28 15.25 -0.89
N ARG A 37 16.58 14.99 -0.86
CA ARG A 37 17.10 13.72 -0.33
C ARG A 37 16.78 13.57 1.14
N THR A 38 16.10 12.49 1.48
CA THR A 38 15.71 12.12 2.84
C THR A 38 16.46 10.87 3.31
N GLY A 39 16.20 10.40 4.53
CA GLY A 39 16.79 9.15 5.05
C GLY A 39 16.48 7.92 4.19
N TYR A 40 15.36 7.89 3.44
CA TYR A 40 15.01 6.81 2.51
C TYR A 40 15.62 6.95 1.10
N TYR A 41 16.41 7.99 0.83
CA TYR A 41 17.04 8.17 -0.47
C TYR A 41 17.89 6.97 -0.89
N ALA A 42 18.77 6.50 0.00
CA ALA A 42 19.65 5.36 -0.29
C ALA A 42 18.84 4.09 -0.60
N PHE A 43 17.77 3.85 0.17
CA PHE A 43 16.85 2.74 -0.07
C PHE A 43 16.16 2.87 -1.42
N ALA A 44 15.56 4.04 -1.71
CA ALA A 44 14.88 4.27 -2.98
C ALA A 44 15.85 4.13 -4.17
N GLN A 45 17.08 4.61 -4.05
CA GLN A 45 18.09 4.46 -5.09
C GLN A 45 18.51 3.00 -5.30
N THR A 46 18.56 2.21 -4.24
CA THR A 46 18.93 0.78 -4.34
C THR A 46 17.80 -0.05 -4.91
N PHE A 47 16.57 0.14 -4.40
CA PHE A 47 15.42 -0.66 -4.80
C PHE A 47 14.78 -0.16 -6.11
N PHE A 48 14.73 1.15 -6.30
CA PHE A 48 14.16 1.83 -7.48
C PHE A 48 15.19 2.75 -8.13
N PRO A 49 16.26 2.23 -8.73
CA PRO A 49 17.42 3.04 -9.14
C PRO A 49 17.09 4.18 -10.10
N LYS A 50 16.09 4.01 -10.96
CA LYS A 50 15.64 5.06 -11.89
C LYS A 50 15.07 6.29 -11.17
N THR A 51 14.58 6.16 -9.91
CA THR A 51 14.08 7.29 -9.12
C THR A 51 15.17 8.30 -8.77
N ALA A 52 16.45 7.93 -8.87
CA ALA A 52 17.57 8.83 -8.59
C ALA A 52 17.50 10.15 -9.38
N GLU A 53 16.92 10.15 -10.57
CA GLU A 53 16.73 11.35 -11.40
C GLU A 53 15.70 12.35 -10.83
N LEU A 54 14.81 11.89 -9.95
CA LEU A 54 13.79 12.71 -9.30
C LEU A 54 14.30 13.38 -8.01
N PHE A 55 15.48 13.05 -7.53
CA PHE A 55 16.04 13.67 -6.34
C PHE A 55 16.93 14.85 -6.67
N SER A 56 16.81 15.93 -5.88
CA SER A 56 17.65 17.12 -6.02
C SER A 56 19.10 16.79 -5.69
N LYS A 57 20.02 17.32 -6.53
CA LYS A 57 21.48 17.27 -6.32
C LYS A 57 22.03 18.61 -5.79
N ALA A 58 21.21 19.64 -5.75
CA ALA A 58 21.68 21.00 -5.46
C ALA A 58 21.42 21.41 -4.00
N ASN A 59 22.32 22.22 -3.45
CA ASN A 59 22.16 22.94 -2.19
C ASN A 59 21.71 24.37 -2.47
N GLY A 60 20.94 24.99 -1.58
CA GLY A 60 20.53 26.40 -1.68
C GLY A 60 19.34 26.68 -2.61
N ILE A 61 18.36 25.80 -2.63
CA ILE A 61 17.17 25.85 -3.47
C ILE A 61 15.97 26.32 -2.65
N GLU A 62 15.01 26.97 -3.32
CA GLU A 62 13.70 27.21 -2.76
C GLU A 62 12.97 25.87 -2.54
N LEU A 63 12.63 25.59 -1.28
CA LEU A 63 11.97 24.36 -0.88
C LEU A 63 10.46 24.61 -0.81
N GLU A 64 9.69 23.70 -1.40
CA GLU A 64 8.23 23.65 -1.29
C GLU A 64 7.84 22.52 -0.36
N GLU A 65 7.23 22.84 0.79
CA GLU A 65 6.74 21.85 1.72
C GLU A 65 5.56 21.09 1.08
N PHE A 66 5.66 19.77 1.08
CA PHE A 66 4.61 18.91 0.59
C PHE A 66 4.05 18.09 1.74
N GLY A 67 2.77 18.27 2.03
CA GLY A 67 2.05 17.48 3.02
C GLY A 67 1.92 16.01 2.63
N TYR A 68 1.26 15.23 3.48
CA TYR A 68 0.80 13.92 3.05
C TYR A 68 -0.19 14.08 1.90
N PHE A 69 -0.18 13.18 0.92
CA PHE A 69 -1.08 13.30 -0.23
C PHE A 69 -2.56 13.34 0.18
N GLN A 70 -2.92 12.72 1.32
CA GLN A 70 -4.26 12.78 1.89
C GLN A 70 -4.65 14.18 2.39
N ILE A 71 -3.66 15.00 2.76
CA ILE A 71 -3.86 16.37 3.27
C ILE A 71 -3.75 17.38 2.14
N SER A 72 -2.81 17.17 1.22
CA SER A 72 -2.57 18.11 0.11
C SER A 72 -3.71 18.16 -0.89
N GLY A 73 -4.58 17.14 -0.87
CA GLY A 73 -5.71 17.14 -1.76
C GLY A 73 -5.38 16.96 -3.23
N GLU A 74 -4.19 16.55 -3.58
CA GLU A 74 -3.74 16.38 -4.96
C GLU A 74 -4.43 15.19 -5.65
N ASP A 75 -5.14 15.49 -6.72
CA ASP A 75 -5.72 14.48 -7.60
C ASP A 75 -4.68 13.98 -8.58
N TYR A 76 -4.13 12.80 -8.29
CA TYR A 76 -3.29 12.11 -9.25
C TYR A 76 -4.17 11.37 -10.26
N LEU A 77 -4.19 11.87 -11.49
CA LEU A 77 -4.85 11.16 -12.57
C LEU A 77 -4.22 9.77 -12.78
N PRO A 78 -4.98 8.77 -13.26
CA PRO A 78 -4.44 7.44 -13.57
C PRO A 78 -3.17 7.49 -14.42
N VAL A 79 -3.09 8.39 -15.41
CA VAL A 79 -1.91 8.54 -16.27
C VAL A 79 -0.64 8.92 -15.49
N HIS A 80 -0.75 9.73 -14.43
CA HIS A 80 0.39 10.12 -13.61
C HIS A 80 0.92 8.91 -12.82
N VAL A 81 0.01 8.18 -12.17
CA VAL A 81 0.37 6.99 -11.37
C VAL A 81 0.92 5.89 -12.27
N ASP A 82 0.24 5.60 -13.38
CA ASP A 82 0.62 4.52 -14.29
C ASP A 82 1.97 4.76 -14.95
N SER A 83 2.22 5.99 -15.43
CA SER A 83 3.52 6.34 -16.02
C SER A 83 4.64 6.29 -14.98
N PHE A 84 4.37 6.70 -13.74
CA PHE A 84 5.34 6.62 -12.65
C PHE A 84 5.67 5.16 -12.31
N VAL A 85 4.66 4.31 -12.12
CA VAL A 85 4.83 2.89 -11.85
C VAL A 85 5.61 2.21 -12.97
N ALA A 86 5.20 2.40 -14.23
CA ALA A 86 5.85 1.79 -15.37
C ALA A 86 7.33 2.20 -15.51
N ARG A 87 7.62 3.48 -15.25
CA ARG A 87 8.97 4.01 -15.41
C ARG A 87 9.92 3.62 -14.30
N TYR A 88 9.45 3.63 -13.04
CA TYR A 88 10.32 3.57 -11.87
C TYR A 88 10.20 2.32 -11.02
N LEU A 89 9.01 1.71 -10.93
CA LEU A 89 8.75 0.69 -9.92
C LEU A 89 8.61 -0.73 -10.52
N GLN A 90 7.96 -0.86 -11.66
CA GLN A 90 7.52 -2.16 -12.17
C GLN A 90 8.67 -3.12 -12.43
N GLU A 91 9.70 -2.69 -13.16
CA GLU A 91 10.81 -3.56 -13.55
C GLU A 91 11.58 -4.15 -12.36
N PRO A 92 12.07 -3.35 -11.37
CA PRO A 92 12.79 -3.90 -10.24
C PRO A 92 11.94 -4.83 -9.37
N ILE A 93 10.63 -4.52 -9.20
CA ILE A 93 9.73 -5.39 -8.46
C ILE A 93 9.53 -6.72 -9.16
N GLN A 94 9.29 -6.74 -10.48
CA GLN A 94 9.14 -7.96 -11.26
C GLN A 94 10.41 -8.82 -11.30
N GLN A 95 11.58 -8.21 -11.27
CA GLN A 95 12.84 -8.95 -11.20
C GLN A 95 12.98 -9.69 -9.87
N LEU A 96 12.75 -8.99 -8.76
CA LEU A 96 12.86 -9.56 -7.41
C LEU A 96 11.72 -10.55 -7.10
N SER A 97 10.54 -10.36 -7.68
CA SER A 97 9.40 -11.23 -7.42
C SER A 97 9.65 -12.70 -7.79
N ARG A 98 10.58 -12.96 -8.70
CA ARG A 98 10.96 -14.32 -9.11
C ARG A 98 11.65 -15.14 -8.01
N GLU A 99 12.12 -14.47 -6.96
CA GLU A 99 12.76 -15.10 -5.79
C GLU A 99 11.74 -15.61 -4.77
N PHE A 100 10.48 -15.23 -4.91
CA PHE A 100 9.43 -15.53 -3.93
C PHE A 100 8.29 -16.32 -4.56
N GLU A 101 7.73 -17.24 -3.78
CA GLU A 101 6.56 -18.02 -4.18
C GLU A 101 5.33 -17.14 -4.29
N GLU A 102 4.51 -17.30 -5.32
CA GLU A 102 3.22 -16.65 -5.43
C GLU A 102 2.15 -17.38 -4.60
N LYS A 103 1.20 -16.60 -4.03
CA LYS A 103 0.01 -17.11 -3.33
C LYS A 103 -1.26 -16.57 -3.99
N ASP A 104 -2.35 -17.33 -3.90
CA ASP A 104 -3.61 -16.93 -4.51
C ASP A 104 -4.18 -15.67 -3.85
N ILE A 105 -4.09 -15.63 -2.52
CA ILE A 105 -4.52 -14.50 -1.69
C ILE A 105 -3.31 -13.98 -0.89
N THR A 106 -3.08 -12.67 -0.94
CA THR A 106 -2.09 -12.01 -0.09
C THR A 106 -2.78 -10.94 0.75
N ILE A 107 -2.59 -10.99 2.06
CA ILE A 107 -3.20 -10.09 3.05
C ILE A 107 -2.12 -9.22 3.67
N ALA A 108 -2.29 -7.91 3.58
CA ALA A 108 -1.46 -6.94 4.25
C ALA A 108 -2.12 -6.46 5.54
N ILE A 109 -1.44 -6.61 6.67
CA ILE A 109 -1.88 -6.13 7.97
C ILE A 109 -0.97 -4.98 8.41
N ARG A 110 -1.57 -3.83 8.73
CA ARG A 110 -0.88 -2.67 9.31
C ARG A 110 -1.58 -2.31 10.61
N ARG A 111 -0.95 -2.60 11.74
CA ARG A 111 -1.60 -2.55 13.04
C ARG A 111 -0.84 -1.73 14.09
N THR A 112 0.46 -1.91 14.23
CA THR A 112 1.24 -1.41 15.38
C THR A 112 1.02 0.06 15.73
N ASP A 113 1.15 0.98 14.78
CA ASP A 113 0.91 2.39 15.02
C ASP A 113 -0.56 2.80 14.79
N PHE A 114 -1.34 2.02 14.04
CA PHE A 114 -2.73 2.33 13.72
C PHE A 114 -3.69 2.04 14.89
N ILE A 115 -3.34 1.17 15.84
CA ILE A 115 -4.12 0.94 17.06
C ILE A 115 -3.84 1.97 18.16
N GLN A 116 -2.81 2.82 18.01
CA GLN A 116 -2.55 3.88 18.97
C GLN A 116 -3.69 4.90 18.96
N LYS A 117 -4.17 5.31 20.14
CA LYS A 117 -5.36 6.14 20.33
C LYS A 117 -5.44 7.34 19.39
N ASP A 118 -4.34 8.08 19.21
CA ASP A 118 -4.31 9.31 18.39
C ASP A 118 -4.33 9.00 16.90
N ARG A 119 -3.84 7.83 16.47
CA ARG A 119 -3.84 7.42 15.06
C ARG A 119 -5.07 6.61 14.70
N TYR A 120 -5.61 5.86 15.66
CA TYR A 120 -6.81 5.04 15.43
C TYR A 120 -7.99 5.87 14.92
N LYS A 121 -8.21 7.05 15.47
CA LYS A 121 -9.28 7.96 15.00
C LYS A 121 -9.20 8.33 13.52
N HIS A 122 -8.00 8.25 12.92
CA HIS A 122 -7.74 8.61 11.53
C HIS A 122 -7.60 7.39 10.61
N TYR A 123 -7.04 6.31 11.09
CA TYR A 123 -6.64 5.16 10.26
C TYR A 123 -7.16 3.82 10.77
N GLY A 124 -7.64 3.77 12.02
CA GLY A 124 -8.08 2.55 12.67
C GLY A 124 -9.48 2.10 12.24
N TYR A 125 -9.66 0.80 12.20
CA TYR A 125 -10.92 0.10 11.92
C TYR A 125 -10.81 -1.32 12.47
N ASP A 126 -11.93 -2.04 12.55
CA ASP A 126 -11.93 -3.46 12.90
C ASP A 126 -11.27 -4.27 11.79
N MET A 127 -10.00 -4.58 12.00
CA MET A 127 -9.16 -5.25 11.01
C MET A 127 -9.52 -6.73 10.88
N MET A 128 -9.97 -7.37 11.97
CA MET A 128 -10.44 -8.75 11.96
C MET A 128 -11.66 -8.85 11.05
N GLN A 129 -12.69 -8.05 11.32
CA GLN A 129 -13.92 -8.03 10.53
C GLN A 129 -13.65 -7.70 9.07
N TYR A 130 -12.78 -6.72 8.81
CA TYR A 130 -12.42 -6.36 7.44
C TYR A 130 -11.80 -7.52 6.65
N VAL A 131 -10.88 -8.27 7.25
CA VAL A 131 -10.28 -9.44 6.60
C VAL A 131 -11.32 -10.52 6.37
N GLU A 132 -12.20 -10.76 7.34
CA GLU A 132 -13.30 -11.72 7.19
C GLU A 132 -14.25 -11.34 6.05
N ASP A 133 -14.67 -10.08 5.98
CA ASP A 133 -15.57 -9.58 4.92
C ASP A 133 -14.93 -9.72 3.53
N CYS A 134 -13.62 -9.44 3.43
CA CYS A 134 -12.87 -9.68 2.19
C CYS A 134 -12.86 -11.16 1.80
N LEU A 135 -12.59 -12.06 2.76
CA LEU A 135 -12.57 -13.50 2.49
C LEU A 135 -13.96 -14.06 2.17
N GLU A 136 -15.01 -13.57 2.80
CA GLU A 136 -16.40 -13.90 2.42
C GLU A 136 -16.69 -13.51 0.98
N ARG A 137 -16.28 -12.30 0.60
CA ARG A 137 -16.46 -11.85 -0.78
C ARG A 137 -15.66 -12.68 -1.79
N ILE A 138 -14.44 -13.10 -1.43
CA ILE A 138 -13.64 -14.00 -2.28
C ILE A 138 -14.30 -15.38 -2.34
N ALA A 139 -14.82 -15.91 -1.24
CA ALA A 139 -15.54 -17.18 -1.22
C ALA A 139 -16.78 -17.16 -2.14
N GLU A 140 -17.52 -16.08 -2.17
CA GLU A 140 -18.64 -15.89 -3.11
C GLU A 140 -18.18 -15.90 -4.58
N LEU A 141 -17.04 -15.28 -4.90
CA LEU A 141 -16.50 -15.18 -6.24
C LEU A 141 -15.90 -16.50 -6.75
N GLU A 142 -15.24 -17.25 -5.88
CA GLU A 142 -14.49 -18.47 -6.23
C GLU A 142 -15.26 -19.76 -5.99
N ALA A 143 -16.35 -19.71 -5.18
CA ALA A 143 -17.16 -20.86 -4.83
C ALA A 143 -16.32 -22.05 -4.32
N GLU A 144 -16.39 -23.20 -4.98
CA GLU A 144 -15.64 -24.42 -4.56
C GLU A 144 -14.13 -24.25 -4.63
N ASN A 145 -13.60 -23.37 -5.49
CA ASN A 145 -12.16 -23.14 -5.62
C ASN A 145 -11.56 -22.48 -4.38
N PHE A 146 -12.35 -21.72 -3.62
CA PHE A 146 -11.88 -21.03 -2.42
C PHE A 146 -11.22 -21.98 -1.41
N GLN A 147 -11.72 -23.22 -1.30
CA GLN A 147 -11.20 -24.22 -0.36
C GLN A 147 -9.76 -24.66 -0.63
N THR A 148 -9.28 -24.46 -1.84
CA THR A 148 -7.92 -24.88 -2.26
C THR A 148 -6.95 -23.71 -2.38
N MET A 149 -7.40 -22.49 -2.10
CA MET A 149 -6.57 -21.29 -2.24
C MET A 149 -5.47 -21.20 -1.19
N THR A 150 -4.32 -20.78 -1.65
CA THR A 150 -3.17 -20.51 -0.78
C THR A 150 -3.19 -19.09 -0.30
N ILE A 151 -2.97 -18.89 1.02
CA ILE A 151 -3.05 -17.58 1.68
C ILE A 151 -1.73 -17.22 2.34
N ARG A 152 -1.27 -15.98 2.10
CA ARG A 152 -0.15 -15.37 2.80
C ARG A 152 -0.62 -14.14 3.58
N ILE A 153 -0.11 -13.97 4.78
CA ILE A 153 -0.30 -12.78 5.60
C ILE A 153 1.07 -12.14 5.83
N THR A 154 1.19 -10.85 5.55
CA THR A 154 2.34 -10.04 5.95
C THR A 154 1.87 -8.95 6.90
N SER A 155 2.63 -8.67 7.95
CA SER A 155 2.23 -7.76 9.01
C SER A 155 3.41 -7.07 9.66
N ASP A 156 3.15 -5.90 10.23
CA ASP A 156 3.99 -5.25 11.23
C ASP A 156 3.67 -5.71 12.67
N ASP A 157 2.62 -6.55 12.85
CA ASP A 157 2.25 -7.21 14.10
C ASP A 157 2.05 -8.72 13.85
N VAL A 158 3.16 -9.42 13.65
CA VAL A 158 3.18 -10.87 13.38
C VAL A 158 2.57 -11.67 14.55
N TYR A 159 2.78 -11.21 15.78
CA TYR A 159 2.27 -11.87 16.97
C TYR A 159 0.73 -11.89 16.96
N TRP A 160 0.09 -10.74 16.78
CA TRP A 160 -1.36 -10.66 16.68
C TRP A 160 -1.92 -11.51 15.52
N CYS A 161 -1.23 -11.53 14.37
CA CYS A 161 -1.66 -12.37 13.27
C CYS A 161 -1.67 -13.85 13.62
N ARG A 162 -0.71 -14.32 14.42
CA ARG A 162 -0.60 -15.74 14.81
C ARG A 162 -1.55 -16.13 15.93
N GLU A 163 -1.69 -15.27 16.93
CA GLU A 163 -2.43 -15.60 18.16
C GLU A 163 -3.92 -15.29 18.04
N GLU A 164 -4.30 -14.32 17.20
CA GLU A 164 -5.68 -13.85 17.08
C GLU A 164 -6.27 -14.08 15.67
N LEU A 165 -5.66 -13.48 14.63
CA LEU A 165 -6.24 -13.51 13.29
C LEU A 165 -6.31 -14.93 12.72
N VAL A 166 -5.21 -15.68 12.73
CA VAL A 166 -5.17 -17.03 12.14
C VAL A 166 -6.09 -18.01 12.87
N PRO A 167 -6.16 -18.04 14.23
CA PRO A 167 -7.14 -18.86 14.94
C PRO A 167 -8.58 -18.53 14.56
N ALA A 168 -8.97 -17.26 14.55
CA ALA A 168 -10.32 -16.84 14.16
C ALA A 168 -10.68 -17.28 12.73
N LEU A 169 -9.76 -17.07 11.79
CA LEU A 169 -9.96 -17.50 10.40
C LEU A 169 -10.10 -19.02 10.28
N LYS A 170 -9.35 -19.81 11.06
CA LYS A 170 -9.45 -21.27 11.07
C LYS A 170 -10.75 -21.77 11.71
N GLU A 171 -11.27 -21.07 12.70
CA GLU A 171 -12.57 -21.41 13.29
C GLU A 171 -13.69 -21.25 12.25
N LYS A 172 -13.66 -20.17 11.49
CA LYS A 172 -14.65 -19.87 10.44
C LYS A 172 -14.46 -20.71 9.18
N TYR A 173 -13.21 -20.93 8.78
CA TYR A 173 -12.81 -21.64 7.56
C TYR A 173 -11.81 -22.76 7.90
N SER A 174 -12.28 -23.91 8.33
CA SER A 174 -11.42 -25.03 8.81
C SER A 174 -10.42 -25.57 7.80
N PHE A 175 -10.62 -25.29 6.50
CA PHE A 175 -9.74 -25.67 5.40
C PHE A 175 -8.65 -24.63 5.08
N ILE A 176 -8.68 -23.42 5.70
CA ILE A 176 -7.69 -22.38 5.47
C ILE A 176 -6.43 -22.62 6.31
N PHE A 177 -5.27 -22.54 5.67
CA PHE A 177 -3.96 -22.61 6.32
C PHE A 177 -3.09 -21.42 5.93
N PRO A 178 -3.37 -20.22 6.48
CA PRO A 178 -2.58 -19.03 6.14
C PRO A 178 -1.14 -19.17 6.61
N ILE A 179 -0.20 -18.71 5.77
CA ILE A 179 1.21 -18.59 6.12
C ILE A 179 1.46 -17.15 6.58
N VAL A 180 1.74 -16.98 7.87
CA VAL A 180 2.17 -15.67 8.40
C VAL A 180 3.68 -15.55 8.21
N ILE A 181 4.07 -14.52 7.45
CA ILE A 181 5.48 -14.27 7.16
C ILE A 181 6.12 -13.58 8.35
N GLU A 182 7.33 -14.03 8.73
CA GLU A 182 8.15 -13.37 9.73
C GLU A 182 8.48 -11.93 9.32
N GLU A 183 8.85 -11.11 10.31
CA GLU A 183 9.29 -9.75 10.04
C GLU A 183 10.43 -9.75 9.02
N GLN A 184 10.30 -8.90 8.02
CA GLN A 184 11.22 -8.81 6.90
C GLN A 184 11.62 -7.36 6.66
N ASP A 185 12.68 -7.18 5.88
CA ASP A 185 12.98 -5.86 5.39
C ASP A 185 11.85 -5.32 4.48
N ILE A 186 11.81 -4.01 4.36
CA ILE A 186 10.74 -3.30 3.65
C ILE A 186 10.66 -3.67 2.16
N ARG A 187 11.80 -4.06 1.55
CA ARG A 187 11.87 -4.49 0.15
C ARG A 187 11.22 -5.86 -0.03
N ASP A 188 11.65 -6.83 0.76
CA ASP A 188 11.18 -8.21 0.66
C ASP A 188 9.71 -8.30 1.02
N ASN A 189 9.26 -7.53 2.02
CA ASN A 189 7.85 -7.39 2.35
C ASN A 189 7.04 -6.84 1.17
N PHE A 190 7.52 -5.78 0.50
CA PHE A 190 6.84 -5.21 -0.68
C PHE A 190 6.70 -6.23 -1.80
N VAL A 191 7.78 -6.95 -2.09
CA VAL A 191 7.80 -7.96 -3.15
C VAL A 191 6.89 -9.14 -2.82
N GLN A 192 6.84 -9.57 -1.56
CA GLN A 192 5.93 -10.63 -1.15
C GLN A 192 4.46 -10.23 -1.24
N LEU A 193 4.13 -8.98 -0.94
CA LEU A 193 2.78 -8.46 -1.17
C LEU A 193 2.43 -8.44 -2.66
N PHE A 194 3.39 -8.05 -3.51
CA PHE A 194 3.24 -8.08 -4.96
C PHE A 194 3.10 -9.52 -5.52
N ASN A 195 3.65 -10.55 -4.86
CA ASN A 195 3.56 -11.95 -5.28
C ASN A 195 2.19 -12.57 -4.95
N CYS A 196 1.14 -11.89 -5.40
CA CYS A 196 -0.25 -12.27 -5.35
C CYS A 196 -0.71 -12.71 -6.74
N LYS A 197 -1.48 -13.80 -6.82
CA LYS A 197 -2.01 -14.33 -8.09
C LYS A 197 -3.40 -13.82 -8.42
N LYS A 198 -4.29 -13.71 -7.41
CA LYS A 198 -5.71 -13.42 -7.64
C LYS A 198 -6.25 -12.28 -6.78
N TYR A 199 -5.96 -12.27 -5.47
CA TYR A 199 -6.59 -11.36 -4.52
C TYR A 199 -5.59 -10.71 -3.58
N PHE A 200 -5.48 -9.39 -3.63
CA PHE A 200 -4.70 -8.61 -2.69
C PHE A 200 -5.62 -7.87 -1.72
N ILE A 201 -5.59 -8.24 -0.46
CA ILE A 201 -6.31 -7.54 0.62
C ILE A 201 -5.35 -6.50 1.21
N SER A 202 -5.59 -5.24 0.88
CA SER A 202 -4.75 -4.10 1.22
C SER A 202 -5.10 -3.56 2.60
N ALA A 203 -4.11 -3.23 3.42
CA ALA A 203 -4.33 -2.38 4.57
C ALA A 203 -4.57 -0.91 4.16
N ASN A 204 -5.15 -0.11 5.07
CA ASN A 204 -5.31 1.34 4.91
C ASN A 204 -3.97 2.07 5.05
N SER A 205 -3.04 1.82 4.16
CA SER A 205 -1.67 2.33 4.20
C SER A 205 -1.18 2.76 2.83
N THR A 206 -0.53 3.92 2.74
CA THR A 206 0.09 4.39 1.51
C THR A 206 1.09 3.40 0.92
N TYR A 207 1.78 2.65 1.76
CA TYR A 207 2.67 1.56 1.35
C TYR A 207 1.92 0.46 0.59
N CYS A 208 0.79 0.00 1.14
CA CYS A 208 -0.04 -1.04 0.52
C CYS A 208 -0.73 -0.53 -0.77
N TYR A 209 -1.08 0.74 -0.82
CA TYR A 209 -1.63 1.35 -2.04
C TYR A 209 -0.65 1.29 -3.20
N TRP A 210 0.65 1.51 -2.94
CA TRP A 210 1.67 1.35 -3.98
C TRP A 210 1.80 -0.07 -4.49
N VAL A 211 1.65 -1.08 -3.63
CA VAL A 211 1.55 -2.48 -4.07
C VAL A 211 0.36 -2.66 -5.01
N GLY A 212 -0.81 -2.13 -4.65
CA GLY A 212 -2.01 -2.17 -5.48
C GLY A 212 -1.83 -1.50 -6.85
N TYR A 213 -1.12 -0.35 -6.90
CA TYR A 213 -0.86 0.32 -8.19
C TYR A 213 0.08 -0.49 -9.08
N VAL A 214 1.12 -1.10 -8.51
CA VAL A 214 2.03 -1.96 -9.27
C VAL A 214 1.34 -3.23 -9.73
N LEU A 215 0.50 -3.86 -8.88
CA LEU A 215 -0.31 -5.02 -9.25
C LEU A 215 -1.21 -4.69 -10.44
N ARG A 216 -1.95 -3.59 -10.40
CA ARG A 216 -2.82 -3.17 -11.51
C ARG A 216 -2.08 -3.09 -12.85
N MET A 217 -0.85 -2.59 -12.83
CA MET A 217 -0.04 -2.45 -14.04
C MET A 217 0.58 -3.75 -14.52
N ALA A 218 1.07 -4.58 -13.60
CA ALA A 218 1.84 -5.77 -13.91
C ALA A 218 0.99 -7.05 -13.97
N LYS A 219 -0.12 -7.08 -13.24
CA LYS A 219 -1.03 -8.23 -13.08
C LYS A 219 -2.48 -7.72 -13.04
N PRO A 220 -3.01 -7.20 -14.15
CA PRO A 220 -4.35 -6.57 -14.18
C PRO A 220 -5.49 -7.51 -13.80
N GLU A 221 -5.25 -8.82 -13.81
CA GLU A 221 -6.18 -9.86 -13.35
C GLU A 221 -6.30 -9.95 -11.83
N VAL A 222 -5.35 -9.37 -11.07
CA VAL A 222 -5.39 -9.38 -9.61
C VAL A 222 -6.41 -8.35 -9.12
N GLN A 223 -7.42 -8.84 -8.38
CA GLN A 223 -8.38 -7.98 -7.73
C GLN A 223 -7.81 -7.44 -6.41
N VAL A 224 -7.81 -6.13 -6.26
CA VAL A 224 -7.38 -5.45 -5.03
C VAL A 224 -8.62 -5.12 -4.19
N PHE A 225 -8.59 -5.50 -2.92
CA PHE A 225 -9.53 -5.08 -1.89
C PHE A 225 -8.90 -3.98 -1.05
N ALA A 226 -9.66 -2.96 -0.71
CA ALA A 226 -9.22 -1.90 0.19
C ALA A 226 -10.36 -1.51 1.14
N PRO A 227 -10.03 -1.08 2.38
CA PRO A 227 -11.06 -0.57 3.28
C PRO A 227 -11.66 0.71 2.71
N ASN A 228 -13.00 0.80 2.72
CA ASN A 228 -13.73 2.00 2.32
C ASN A 228 -13.64 3.07 3.40
N PHE A 229 -12.42 3.38 3.76
CA PHE A 229 -12.12 4.31 4.83
C PHE A 229 -10.73 4.93 4.69
N ASN A 230 -10.71 6.23 4.52
CA ASN A 230 -9.56 7.08 4.80
C ASN A 230 -10.13 8.44 5.18
N THR A 231 -10.05 8.83 6.44
CA THR A 231 -10.70 10.02 6.99
C THR A 231 -10.38 11.27 6.18
N MET A 232 -9.11 11.47 5.85
CA MET A 232 -8.67 12.65 5.12
C MET A 232 -9.25 12.73 3.72
N LEU A 233 -9.30 11.60 3.01
CA LEU A 233 -9.85 11.55 1.65
C LEU A 233 -11.37 11.65 1.63
N ILE A 234 -12.06 11.05 2.62
CA ILE A 234 -13.53 11.13 2.73
C ILE A 234 -13.96 12.54 3.09
N GLU A 235 -13.30 13.21 4.03
CA GLU A 235 -13.59 14.60 4.39
C GLU A 235 -13.43 15.55 3.21
N GLU A 236 -12.52 15.25 2.30
CA GLU A 236 -12.33 16.00 1.05
C GLU A 236 -13.22 15.50 -0.11
N GLY A 237 -14.06 14.51 0.12
CA GLY A 237 -14.95 13.93 -0.89
C GLY A 237 -14.25 13.05 -1.92
N ARG A 238 -13.07 12.52 -1.59
CA ARG A 238 -12.28 11.68 -2.50
C ARG A 238 -12.21 10.23 -2.03
N GLN A 239 -12.21 9.32 -2.99
CA GLN A 239 -12.05 7.89 -2.76
C GLN A 239 -10.90 7.36 -3.61
N ILE A 240 -9.84 6.85 -2.97
CA ILE A 240 -8.65 6.32 -3.68
C ILE A 240 -9.03 5.22 -4.68
N ALA A 241 -10.02 4.41 -4.33
CA ALA A 241 -10.34 3.21 -5.08
C ALA A 241 -11.14 3.45 -6.35
N ASP A 242 -11.99 4.47 -6.40
CA ASP A 242 -12.90 4.70 -7.55
C ASP A 242 -12.15 4.85 -8.88
N ALA A 243 -11.03 5.56 -8.86
CA ALA A 243 -10.21 5.75 -10.05
C ALA A 243 -9.38 4.52 -10.45
N ARG A 244 -9.42 3.41 -9.68
CA ARG A 244 -8.49 2.29 -9.80
C ARG A 244 -9.15 0.91 -9.88
N ASN A 245 -10.46 0.86 -9.89
CA ASN A 245 -11.25 -0.39 -9.93
C ASN A 245 -10.94 -1.36 -8.77
N TRP A 246 -10.60 -0.84 -7.60
CA TRP A 246 -10.48 -1.67 -6.40
C TRP A 246 -11.86 -1.97 -5.81
N LEU A 247 -12.01 -3.12 -5.18
CA LEU A 247 -13.20 -3.43 -4.39
C LEU A 247 -13.06 -2.80 -3.00
N LEU A 248 -13.96 -1.85 -2.72
CA LEU A 248 -14.04 -1.22 -1.41
C LEU A 248 -14.92 -2.04 -0.50
N ILE A 249 -14.41 -2.31 0.70
CA ILE A 249 -15.13 -3.00 1.77
C ILE A 249 -15.41 -1.98 2.87
N ASP A 250 -16.69 -1.84 3.22
CA ASP A 250 -17.09 -0.99 4.34
C ASP A 250 -16.54 -1.55 5.65
N VAL A 251 -15.98 -0.68 6.46
CA VAL A 251 -15.32 -1.08 7.70
C VAL A 251 -16.03 -0.50 8.92
N ASN A 252 -16.18 -1.33 9.96
CA ASN A 252 -16.73 -0.89 11.22
C ASN A 252 -15.66 -0.17 12.05
N ARG A 253 -16.02 0.99 12.60
CA ARG A 253 -15.16 1.85 13.43
C ARG A 253 -15.64 1.98 14.88
N GLU A 254 -16.84 1.47 15.18
CA GLU A 254 -17.51 1.78 16.44
C GLU A 254 -17.01 0.98 17.64
N ASN A 255 -16.29 -0.11 17.45
CA ASN A 255 -16.02 -1.11 18.50
C ASN A 255 -14.65 -1.07 19.17
N ASN A 256 -13.79 -0.11 18.92
CA ASN A 256 -12.41 -0.17 19.42
C ASN A 256 -12.02 0.98 20.35
N GLY A 257 -12.93 1.40 21.22
CA GLY A 257 -12.66 2.34 22.31
C GLY A 257 -12.02 1.72 23.57
N GLU A 258 -11.76 0.44 23.60
CA GLU A 258 -11.06 -0.23 24.71
C GLU A 258 -9.62 -0.56 24.28
N PHE A 259 -8.72 0.33 24.67
CA PHE A 259 -7.28 0.11 24.70
C PHE A 259 -6.80 0.05 26.14
#